data_1f636591018fb94a6ef183eff0dd00c7
#
_entry.id   1f636591018fb94a6ef183eff0dd00c7
#
_cell.length_a   1.000
_cell.length_b   1.000
_cell.length_c   1.000
_cell.angle_alpha   90.00
_cell.angle_beta   90.00
_cell.angle_gamma   90.00
#
_symmetry.space_group_name_H-M   'P 1'
#
loop_
_entity.id
_entity.type
_entity.pdbx_description
1 polymer ?
#
loop_
_entity_poly.entity_id
_entity_poly.type
_entity_poly.pdbx_seq_one_letter_code
_entity_poly.pdbx_strand_id
1 'polypeptide(L)'
;IYTLSLHDALPILEKHGVDFQFNSEVTNVIFDTTPDKKVAKVIECKVNGKDKNIQLTENDLVFITNGSCVEGTVYGDQDHAPQGDAKVAKSGCWDLWKNIAKQDASFGHPEKFCSDIEKTNWESATITTLDDKIIPYITNICKRDPRTGHVVTGGIVSCKDSSWLLSWTINRQGQFKQQDKEKVCVWVYGLFTDVLGDYVKKPMKECTGKEITMEWLYHLGVPEKYIEDYATNSAICIPTMMPYITAFFMPRRKEDRPDVIVDGAVNFAFLGQFAHTPRDTVFTTEYSVRTAMEAVYGLLGVDRGVPEVWGSVYDIRELLDSSVKLMDGKSPLEINLGPLNMFKKPLIKVVKGTVIEKVLRDHEVLKDNM
;
A
#
# COMPACT_ATOMS: atom_id res chain seq x y z
N ILE A 1 -0.85 -14.22 -2.89
CA ILE A 1 0.42 -14.22 -3.65
C ILE A 1 1.59 -14.14 -2.69
N TYR A 2 1.60 -13.18 -1.75
CA TYR A 2 2.74 -12.95 -0.85
C TYR A 2 3.01 -14.13 0.11
N THR A 3 1.99 -14.75 0.64
CA THR A 3 2.12 -15.88 1.57
C THR A 3 2.78 -17.08 0.90
N LEU A 4 2.43 -17.36 -0.34
CA LEU A 4 3.06 -18.45 -1.12
C LEU A 4 4.53 -18.16 -1.41
N SER A 5 4.86 -16.93 -1.78
CA SER A 5 6.25 -16.53 -2.06
C SER A 5 7.15 -16.64 -0.83
N LEU A 6 6.65 -16.29 0.37
CA LEU A 6 7.40 -16.43 1.62
C LEU A 6 7.64 -17.90 1.96
N HIS A 7 6.63 -18.76 1.88
CA HIS A 7 6.79 -20.20 2.13
C HIS A 7 7.75 -20.89 1.16
N ASP A 8 7.81 -20.42 -0.07
CA ASP A 8 8.76 -20.95 -1.06
C ASP A 8 10.18 -20.37 -0.87
N ALA A 9 10.30 -19.14 -0.36
CA ALA A 9 11.58 -18.48 -0.13
C ALA A 9 12.31 -18.96 1.13
N LEU A 10 11.58 -19.27 2.23
CA LEU A 10 12.19 -19.70 3.49
C LEU A 10 13.13 -20.90 3.33
N PRO A 11 12.73 -22.02 2.69
CA PRO A 11 13.63 -23.17 2.52
C PRO A 11 14.86 -22.85 1.65
N ILE A 12 14.75 -21.92 0.71
CA ILE A 12 15.88 -21.48 -0.10
C ILE A 12 16.85 -20.68 0.74
N LEU A 13 16.38 -19.77 1.57
CA LEU A 13 17.21 -18.97 2.46
C LEU A 13 17.92 -19.84 3.50
N GLU A 14 17.21 -20.78 4.14
CA GLU A 14 17.81 -21.75 5.06
C GLU A 14 18.92 -22.57 4.38
N LYS A 15 18.69 -23.05 3.16
CA LYS A 15 19.69 -23.76 2.37
C LYS A 15 20.96 -22.93 2.10
N HIS A 16 20.83 -21.61 2.09
CA HIS A 16 21.93 -20.66 1.92
C HIS A 16 22.48 -20.13 3.25
N GLY A 17 22.16 -20.78 4.37
CA GLY A 17 22.72 -20.48 5.68
C GLY A 17 22.07 -19.32 6.41
N VAL A 18 20.84 -18.90 6.01
CA VAL A 18 20.08 -17.91 6.76
C VAL A 18 19.45 -18.58 7.97
N ASP A 19 19.72 -18.04 9.14
CA ASP A 19 19.17 -18.49 10.42
C ASP A 19 17.98 -17.61 10.82
N PHE A 20 16.82 -18.22 11.07
CA PHE A 20 15.59 -17.54 11.47
C PHE A 20 15.39 -17.63 12.98
N GLN A 21 15.46 -16.50 13.69
CA GLN A 21 15.18 -16.44 15.11
C GLN A 21 13.73 -15.98 15.37
N PHE A 22 12.85 -16.95 15.56
CA PHE A 22 11.45 -16.69 15.90
C PHE A 22 11.31 -16.31 17.39
N ASN A 23 10.13 -15.76 17.76
CA ASN A 23 9.82 -15.29 19.11
C ASN A 23 10.87 -14.31 19.65
N SER A 24 11.40 -13.48 18.77
CA SER A 24 12.43 -12.49 19.05
C SER A 24 11.93 -11.10 18.64
N GLU A 25 11.76 -10.23 19.61
CA GLU A 25 11.37 -8.83 19.42
C GLU A 25 12.61 -7.94 19.57
N VAL A 26 13.01 -7.27 18.49
CA VAL A 26 14.05 -6.24 18.57
C VAL A 26 13.44 -4.96 19.10
N THR A 27 13.93 -4.50 20.24
CA THR A 27 13.40 -3.31 20.94
C THR A 27 14.21 -2.05 20.67
N ASN A 28 15.50 -2.21 20.33
CA ASN A 28 16.38 -1.10 20.02
C ASN A 28 17.62 -1.58 19.25
N VAL A 29 18.27 -0.64 18.56
CA VAL A 29 19.66 -0.78 18.08
C VAL A 29 20.42 0.41 18.65
N ILE A 30 21.49 0.14 19.36
CA ILE A 30 22.37 1.17 19.97
C ILE A 30 23.46 1.52 19.00
N PHE A 31 23.64 2.80 18.76
CA PHE A 31 24.64 3.35 17.87
C PHE A 31 25.69 4.17 18.63
N ASP A 32 26.93 4.13 18.15
CA ASP A 32 27.97 5.10 18.46
C ASP A 32 27.94 6.12 17.33
N THR A 33 27.57 7.37 17.66
CA THR A 33 27.33 8.43 16.68
C THR A 33 28.26 9.60 16.90
N THR A 34 28.97 9.97 15.83
CA THR A 34 29.68 11.23 15.71
C THR A 34 29.22 11.94 14.43
N PRO A 35 29.56 13.23 14.22
CA PRO A 35 29.13 13.91 12.99
C PRO A 35 29.54 13.16 11.70
N ASP A 36 30.71 12.54 11.69
CA ASP A 36 31.32 11.93 10.50
C ASP A 36 31.20 10.39 10.46
N LYS A 37 30.83 9.75 11.57
CA LYS A 37 30.83 8.30 11.67
C LYS A 37 29.71 7.82 12.59
N LYS A 38 28.91 6.85 12.10
CA LYS A 38 27.82 6.19 12.84
C LYS A 38 27.97 4.68 12.72
N VAL A 39 27.97 3.98 13.86
CA VAL A 39 28.22 2.53 13.93
C VAL A 39 27.18 1.88 14.81
N ALA A 40 26.47 0.86 14.31
CA ALA A 40 25.61 0.00 15.12
C ALA A 40 26.51 -0.89 16.02
N LYS A 41 26.26 -0.83 17.34
CA LYS A 41 27.07 -1.51 18.38
C LYS A 41 26.36 -2.65 19.07
N VAL A 42 25.04 -2.51 19.31
CA VAL A 42 24.29 -3.51 20.07
C VAL A 42 22.89 -3.61 19.49
N ILE A 43 22.39 -4.83 19.30
CA ILE A 43 20.96 -5.07 19.11
C ILE A 43 20.39 -5.52 20.45
N GLU A 44 19.43 -4.73 20.97
CA GLU A 44 18.66 -5.08 22.15
C GLU A 44 17.40 -5.80 21.72
N CYS A 45 17.17 -7.00 22.25
CA CYS A 45 15.99 -7.79 21.90
C CYS A 45 15.46 -8.60 23.08
N LYS A 46 14.21 -9.03 22.95
CA LYS A 46 13.57 -10.01 23.84
C LYS A 46 13.40 -11.32 23.07
N VAL A 47 14.04 -12.35 23.53
CA VAL A 47 13.93 -13.71 22.98
C VAL A 47 13.13 -14.57 23.93
N ASN A 48 11.96 -15.07 23.50
CA ASN A 48 11.02 -15.77 24.35
C ASN A 48 10.69 -15.00 25.64
N GLY A 49 10.54 -13.65 25.52
CA GLY A 49 10.23 -12.75 26.64
C GLY A 49 11.39 -12.41 27.57
N LYS A 50 12.61 -12.88 27.29
CA LYS A 50 13.82 -12.58 28.07
C LYS A 50 14.72 -11.62 27.33
N ASP A 51 15.23 -10.61 28.03
CA ASP A 51 16.17 -9.64 27.46
C ASP A 51 17.47 -10.30 27.00
N LYS A 52 17.91 -9.95 25.81
CA LYS A 52 19.16 -10.40 25.20
C LYS A 52 19.79 -9.27 24.42
N ASN A 53 21.11 -9.09 24.58
CA ASN A 53 21.88 -8.13 23.83
C ASN A 53 22.83 -8.87 22.88
N ILE A 54 22.83 -8.46 21.60
CA ILE A 54 23.74 -8.97 20.59
C ILE A 54 24.80 -7.89 20.35
N GLN A 55 26.05 -8.17 20.70
CA GLN A 55 27.17 -7.26 20.49
C GLN A 55 27.59 -7.30 19.03
N LEU A 56 27.87 -6.14 18.44
CA LEU A 56 28.25 -5.96 17.04
C LEU A 56 29.64 -5.33 16.95
N THR A 57 30.32 -5.70 15.88
CA THR A 57 31.56 -5.09 15.42
C THR A 57 31.30 -4.27 14.16
N GLU A 58 32.27 -3.52 13.68
CA GLU A 58 32.16 -2.79 12.42
C GLU A 58 32.11 -3.71 11.17
N ASN A 59 32.43 -4.99 11.35
CA ASN A 59 32.35 -5.99 10.29
C ASN A 59 30.97 -6.69 10.20
N ASP A 60 30.12 -6.50 11.20
CA ASP A 60 28.76 -7.04 11.20
C ASP A 60 27.84 -6.05 10.50
N LEU A 61 27.13 -6.47 9.46
CA LEU A 61 26.17 -5.61 8.76
C LEU A 61 24.77 -5.77 9.35
N VAL A 62 24.12 -4.63 9.64
CA VAL A 62 22.76 -4.58 10.22
C VAL A 62 21.80 -3.91 9.25
N PHE A 63 20.77 -4.65 8.85
CA PHE A 63 19.69 -4.14 8.01
C PHE A 63 18.43 -3.99 8.86
N ILE A 64 17.91 -2.77 8.96
CA ILE A 64 16.83 -2.39 9.88
C ILE A 64 15.57 -2.06 9.10
N THR A 65 14.52 -2.85 9.28
CA THR A 65 13.19 -2.49 8.80
C THR A 65 12.44 -1.79 9.92
N ASN A 66 12.26 -0.49 9.81
CA ASN A 66 11.61 0.35 10.80
C ASN A 66 10.20 0.76 10.37
N GLY A 67 9.30 0.88 11.36
CA GLY A 67 7.88 1.14 11.13
C GLY A 67 7.16 -0.04 10.45
N SER A 68 5.84 -0.07 10.55
CA SER A 68 5.04 -1.08 9.87
C SER A 68 3.61 -0.59 9.64
N CYS A 69 3.15 -0.64 8.39
CA CYS A 69 1.77 -0.29 8.04
C CYS A 69 0.74 -1.29 8.59
N VAL A 70 1.15 -2.51 8.92
CA VAL A 70 0.26 -3.58 9.41
C VAL A 70 0.36 -3.84 10.90
N GLU A 71 1.17 -3.07 11.62
CA GLU A 71 1.29 -3.21 13.07
C GLU A 71 -0.03 -2.85 13.76
N GLY A 72 -0.35 -3.57 14.83
CA GLY A 72 -1.58 -3.36 15.58
C GLY A 72 -2.85 -3.79 14.85
N THR A 73 -2.74 -4.52 13.74
CA THR A 73 -3.89 -5.08 13.03
C THR A 73 -4.74 -5.96 13.95
N VAL A 74 -6.04 -5.71 13.93
CA VAL A 74 -7.03 -6.52 14.66
C VAL A 74 -8.08 -7.07 13.70
N TYR A 75 -8.57 -8.26 13.99
CA TYR A 75 -9.54 -8.97 13.17
C TYR A 75 -10.88 -9.06 13.89
N GLY A 76 -11.95 -8.93 13.12
CA GLY A 76 -13.28 -9.35 13.49
C GLY A 76 -13.62 -10.69 12.83
N ASP A 77 -14.89 -11.00 12.84
CA ASP A 77 -15.46 -12.17 12.15
C ASP A 77 -16.85 -11.82 11.59
N GLN A 78 -17.58 -12.84 11.13
CA GLN A 78 -18.93 -12.66 10.57
C GLN A 78 -19.88 -11.92 11.51
N ASP A 79 -19.77 -12.15 12.80
CA ASP A 79 -20.72 -11.70 13.83
C ASP A 79 -20.14 -10.65 14.80
N HIS A 80 -18.84 -10.39 14.73
CA HIS A 80 -18.14 -9.46 15.58
C HIS A 80 -17.30 -8.46 14.79
N ALA A 81 -17.40 -7.19 15.17
CA ALA A 81 -16.52 -6.14 14.66
C ALA A 81 -15.07 -6.36 15.17
N PRO A 82 -14.05 -5.86 14.46
CA PRO A 82 -12.69 -5.86 14.97
C PRO A 82 -12.63 -5.16 16.32
N GLN A 83 -12.24 -5.88 17.35
CA GLN A 83 -12.11 -5.32 18.71
C GLN A 83 -10.63 -5.10 19.01
N GLY A 84 -10.23 -3.88 19.11
CA GLY A 84 -8.89 -3.49 19.51
C GLY A 84 -8.88 -2.07 20.02
N ASP A 85 -8.08 -1.81 21.02
CA ASP A 85 -7.78 -0.46 21.41
C ASP A 85 -6.88 0.12 20.32
N ALA A 86 -7.48 0.82 19.36
CA ALA A 86 -6.76 1.52 18.28
C ALA A 86 -5.73 2.54 18.82
N LYS A 87 -5.69 2.72 20.14
CA LYS A 87 -4.83 3.73 20.75
C LYS A 87 -3.38 3.30 20.93
N VAL A 88 -3.03 2.02 20.86
CA VAL A 88 -1.64 1.66 21.17
C VAL A 88 -1.20 0.34 20.56
N ALA A 89 -0.42 0.35 19.51
CA ALA A 89 0.61 -0.67 19.39
C ALA A 89 1.62 -0.45 20.53
N LYS A 90 1.54 -1.24 21.57
CA LYS A 90 2.52 -1.29 22.65
C LYS A 90 3.62 -2.23 22.20
N SER A 91 4.74 -1.70 21.75
CA SER A 91 5.86 -2.44 21.18
C SER A 91 5.76 -2.72 19.67
N GLY A 92 6.86 -3.11 19.07
CA GLY A 92 6.99 -3.46 17.67
C GLY A 92 7.81 -2.48 16.85
N CYS A 93 7.55 -2.43 15.55
CA CYS A 93 8.38 -1.68 14.61
C CYS A 93 8.35 -0.16 14.83
N TRP A 94 7.23 0.40 15.33
CA TRP A 94 7.14 1.83 15.64
C TRP A 94 7.94 2.20 16.88
N ASP A 95 7.90 1.39 17.94
CA ASP A 95 8.66 1.64 19.16
C ASP A 95 10.15 1.42 18.93
N LEU A 96 10.54 0.42 18.13
CA LEU A 96 11.91 0.26 17.64
C LEU A 96 12.40 1.53 16.95
N TRP A 97 11.64 2.06 15.99
CA TRP A 97 12.05 3.26 15.26
C TRP A 97 12.10 4.49 16.18
N LYS A 98 11.14 4.68 17.09
CA LYS A 98 11.19 5.76 18.08
C LYS A 98 12.42 5.69 18.97
N ASN A 99 12.86 4.50 19.37
CA ASN A 99 14.06 4.32 20.18
C ASN A 99 15.34 4.64 19.37
N ILE A 100 15.39 4.20 18.15
CA ILE A 100 16.49 4.50 17.21
C ILE A 100 16.57 6.01 16.93
N ALA A 101 15.44 6.64 16.60
CA ALA A 101 15.37 8.05 16.21
C ALA A 101 15.79 9.03 17.33
N LYS A 102 15.72 8.61 18.60
CA LYS A 102 16.23 9.44 19.72
C LYS A 102 17.74 9.62 19.72
N GLN A 103 18.48 8.77 19.02
CA GLN A 103 19.94 8.73 19.10
C GLN A 103 20.62 9.65 18.08
N ASP A 104 19.97 9.91 16.91
CA ASP A 104 20.50 10.81 15.89
C ASP A 104 19.37 11.36 15.03
N ALA A 105 19.41 12.64 14.69
CA ALA A 105 18.39 13.32 13.89
C ALA A 105 18.26 12.75 12.46
N SER A 106 19.32 12.15 11.91
CA SER A 106 19.29 11.54 10.58
C SER A 106 18.50 10.21 10.54
N PHE A 107 18.11 9.69 11.71
CA PHE A 107 17.33 8.45 11.80
C PHE A 107 15.81 8.67 11.65
N GLY A 108 15.41 9.89 11.29
CA GLY A 108 14.03 10.25 10.94
C GLY A 108 13.14 10.61 12.12
N HIS A 109 11.85 10.80 11.81
CA HIS A 109 10.83 11.29 12.78
C HIS A 109 9.58 10.39 12.75
N PRO A 110 9.58 9.24 13.43
CA PRO A 110 8.48 8.26 13.38
C PRO A 110 7.12 8.84 13.79
N GLU A 111 7.08 9.83 14.67
CA GLU A 111 5.85 10.47 15.13
C GLU A 111 5.05 11.12 13.99
N LYS A 112 5.70 11.49 12.90
CA LYS A 112 5.03 12.03 11.70
C LYS A 112 4.11 11.01 11.05
N PHE A 113 4.36 9.73 11.29
CA PHE A 113 3.67 8.62 10.66
C PHE A 113 2.71 7.89 11.60
N CYS A 114 3.03 7.80 12.89
CA CYS A 114 2.30 6.95 13.83
C CYS A 114 1.60 7.67 14.98
N SER A 115 1.59 9.02 15.01
CA SER A 115 0.99 9.76 16.13
C SER A 115 -0.53 9.95 16.02
N ASP A 116 -1.12 9.79 14.84
CA ASP A 116 -2.53 10.10 14.57
C ASP A 116 -3.21 8.91 13.87
N ILE A 117 -3.63 7.94 14.69
CA ILE A 117 -4.27 6.70 14.22
C ILE A 117 -5.59 7.00 13.48
N GLU A 118 -6.32 8.03 13.88
CA GLU A 118 -7.57 8.38 13.20
C GLU A 118 -7.36 8.78 11.75
N LYS A 119 -6.18 9.34 11.42
CA LYS A 119 -5.81 9.67 10.04
C LYS A 119 -5.06 8.57 9.31
N THR A 120 -4.47 7.62 10.02
CA THR A 120 -3.63 6.58 9.42
C THR A 120 -4.31 5.23 9.30
N ASN A 121 -5.49 5.07 9.89
CA ASN A 121 -6.23 3.83 9.80
C ASN A 121 -7.03 3.72 8.50
N TRP A 122 -7.31 2.51 8.11
CA TRP A 122 -8.46 2.13 7.32
C TRP A 122 -8.93 0.75 7.75
N GLU A 123 -10.10 0.36 7.30
CA GLU A 123 -10.60 -0.99 7.49
C GLU A 123 -10.74 -1.70 6.14
N SER A 124 -10.28 -2.92 6.11
CA SER A 124 -10.52 -3.82 4.99
C SER A 124 -11.30 -5.05 5.44
N ALA A 125 -11.85 -5.78 4.48
CA ALA A 125 -12.49 -7.03 4.74
C ALA A 125 -12.25 -8.01 3.60
N THR A 126 -12.16 -9.29 3.93
CA THR A 126 -12.15 -10.37 2.94
C THR A 126 -13.51 -11.05 2.96
N ILE A 127 -14.25 -10.92 1.87
CA ILE A 127 -15.53 -11.57 1.67
C ILE A 127 -15.32 -12.81 0.80
N THR A 128 -15.77 -13.97 1.28
CA THR A 128 -15.78 -15.22 0.51
C THR A 128 -17.21 -15.59 0.19
N THR A 129 -17.56 -15.72 -1.10
CA THR A 129 -18.89 -16.21 -1.51
C THR A 129 -19.03 -17.71 -1.22
N LEU A 130 -20.20 -18.13 -0.77
CA LEU A 130 -20.47 -19.53 -0.42
C LEU A 130 -21.28 -20.25 -1.50
N ASP A 131 -22.05 -19.48 -2.29
CA ASP A 131 -22.91 -19.96 -3.37
C ASP A 131 -22.92 -18.98 -4.56
N ASP A 132 -23.78 -19.23 -5.55
CA ASP A 132 -23.83 -18.47 -6.79
C ASP A 132 -24.69 -17.21 -6.73
N LYS A 133 -25.39 -16.93 -5.65
CA LYS A 133 -26.39 -15.85 -5.59
C LYS A 133 -25.77 -14.45 -5.81
N ILE A 134 -24.54 -14.23 -5.38
CA ILE A 134 -23.83 -12.94 -5.48
C ILE A 134 -23.13 -12.81 -6.85
N ILE A 135 -22.75 -13.93 -7.48
CA ILE A 135 -21.95 -13.96 -8.71
C ILE A 135 -22.55 -13.14 -9.86
N PRO A 136 -23.88 -13.15 -10.13
CA PRO A 136 -24.48 -12.35 -11.20
C PRO A 136 -24.26 -10.84 -11.03
N TYR A 137 -24.27 -10.33 -9.81
CA TYR A 137 -24.07 -8.91 -9.53
C TYR A 137 -22.60 -8.49 -9.75
N ILE A 138 -21.66 -9.32 -9.35
CA ILE A 138 -20.23 -9.15 -9.67
C ILE A 138 -20.04 -9.15 -11.20
N THR A 139 -20.60 -10.16 -11.87
CA THR A 139 -20.52 -10.33 -13.33
C THR A 139 -21.12 -9.14 -14.08
N ASN A 140 -22.20 -8.55 -13.56
CA ASN A 140 -22.81 -7.37 -14.18
C ASN A 140 -21.86 -6.16 -14.20
N ILE A 141 -21.06 -5.98 -13.16
CA ILE A 141 -20.07 -4.89 -13.08
C ILE A 141 -18.82 -5.25 -13.88
N CYS A 142 -18.24 -6.43 -13.65
CA CYS A 142 -16.96 -6.84 -14.24
C CYS A 142 -17.08 -7.35 -15.68
N LYS A 143 -18.29 -7.58 -16.17
CA LYS A 143 -18.62 -8.13 -17.52
C LYS A 143 -18.01 -9.52 -17.77
N ARG A 144 -17.66 -10.24 -16.71
CA ARG A 144 -17.16 -11.63 -16.77
C ARG A 144 -17.43 -12.37 -15.47
N ASP A 145 -17.56 -13.69 -15.54
CA ASP A 145 -17.65 -14.55 -14.37
C ASP A 145 -16.32 -14.56 -13.62
N PRO A 146 -16.28 -14.21 -12.33
CA PRO A 146 -15.04 -14.15 -11.55
C PRO A 146 -14.33 -15.50 -11.39
N ARG A 147 -15.01 -16.62 -11.63
CA ARG A 147 -14.47 -17.98 -11.47
C ARG A 147 -13.66 -18.48 -12.67
N THR A 148 -13.60 -17.73 -13.76
CA THR A 148 -12.99 -18.17 -15.03
C THR A 148 -11.45 -18.23 -15.01
N GLY A 149 -10.80 -17.86 -13.92
CA GLY A 149 -9.34 -17.84 -13.82
C GLY A 149 -8.66 -16.70 -14.57
N HIS A 150 -9.42 -15.74 -15.11
CA HIS A 150 -8.92 -14.49 -15.68
C HIS A 150 -8.90 -13.38 -14.64
N VAL A 151 -8.20 -12.28 -14.93
CA VAL A 151 -8.28 -11.06 -14.13
C VAL A 151 -9.72 -10.54 -14.15
N VAL A 152 -10.31 -10.30 -12.99
CA VAL A 152 -11.73 -9.98 -12.85
C VAL A 152 -11.98 -8.49 -12.94
N THR A 153 -11.43 -7.73 -12.00
CA THR A 153 -11.66 -6.29 -11.93
C THR A 153 -10.67 -5.46 -12.76
N GLY A 154 -9.51 -6.02 -13.10
CA GLY A 154 -8.44 -5.29 -13.79
C GLY A 154 -7.78 -4.20 -12.95
N GLY A 155 -8.32 -3.88 -11.79
CA GLY A 155 -7.92 -2.87 -10.84
C GLY A 155 -8.90 -2.79 -9.69
N ILE A 156 -8.94 -1.67 -9.00
CA ILE A 156 -9.88 -1.40 -7.89
C ILE A 156 -11.17 -0.81 -8.47
N VAL A 157 -12.30 -1.34 -8.02
CA VAL A 157 -13.64 -0.78 -8.27
C VAL A 157 -14.00 0.08 -7.07
N SER A 158 -14.14 1.38 -7.27
CA SER A 158 -14.57 2.30 -6.22
C SER A 158 -16.06 2.61 -6.35
N CYS A 159 -16.78 2.51 -5.25
CA CYS A 159 -18.19 2.88 -5.16
C CYS A 159 -18.28 4.39 -4.95
N LYS A 160 -18.49 5.13 -6.02
CA LYS A 160 -18.45 6.60 -6.04
C LYS A 160 -19.38 7.25 -5.01
N ASP A 161 -20.55 6.65 -4.81
CA ASP A 161 -21.60 7.19 -3.93
C ASP A 161 -21.53 6.60 -2.51
N SER A 162 -20.49 5.81 -2.18
CA SER A 162 -20.31 5.24 -0.86
C SER A 162 -19.78 6.28 0.13
N SER A 163 -20.48 6.47 1.24
CA SER A 163 -20.04 7.32 2.35
C SER A 163 -18.74 6.83 2.99
N TRP A 164 -18.46 5.50 2.96
CA TRP A 164 -17.19 4.93 3.40
C TRP A 164 -16.06 5.08 2.38
N LEU A 165 -16.35 5.61 1.19
CA LEU A 165 -15.49 5.47 0.02
C LEU A 165 -15.10 4.01 -0.21
N LEU A 166 -16.14 3.13 -0.16
CA LEU A 166 -15.97 1.70 -0.27
C LEU A 166 -15.38 1.34 -1.62
N SER A 167 -14.33 0.56 -1.59
CA SER A 167 -13.67 0.06 -2.78
C SER A 167 -13.45 -1.44 -2.67
N TRP A 168 -13.40 -2.14 -3.80
CA TRP A 168 -13.22 -3.57 -3.81
C TRP A 168 -12.45 -4.05 -5.04
N THR A 169 -11.85 -5.22 -4.93
CA THR A 169 -11.17 -5.87 -6.04
C THR A 169 -11.29 -7.38 -5.93
N ILE A 170 -11.31 -8.03 -7.08
CA ILE A 170 -11.25 -9.48 -7.19
C ILE A 170 -10.04 -9.83 -8.03
N ASN A 171 -9.06 -10.41 -7.39
CA ASN A 171 -7.90 -10.95 -8.07
C ASN A 171 -8.27 -12.20 -8.87
N ARG A 172 -7.35 -12.64 -9.72
CA ARG A 172 -7.50 -13.91 -10.41
C ARG A 172 -7.79 -15.03 -9.41
N GLN A 173 -8.90 -15.73 -9.57
CA GLN A 173 -9.31 -16.81 -8.65
C GLN A 173 -8.43 -18.05 -8.81
N GLY A 174 -8.43 -18.89 -7.77
CA GLY A 174 -7.43 -19.91 -7.55
C GLY A 174 -6.14 -19.33 -6.95
N GLN A 175 -6.24 -18.18 -6.28
CA GLN A 175 -5.11 -17.50 -5.62
C GLN A 175 -4.52 -18.34 -4.48
N PHE A 176 -5.35 -19.07 -3.76
CA PHE A 176 -4.94 -19.96 -2.67
C PHE A 176 -5.10 -21.43 -3.07
N LYS A 177 -4.11 -22.28 -2.71
CA LYS A 177 -4.15 -23.72 -3.03
C LYS A 177 -5.38 -24.43 -2.45
N GLN A 178 -5.85 -23.97 -1.30
CA GLN A 178 -7.02 -24.55 -0.58
C GLN A 178 -8.34 -23.91 -0.98
N GLN A 179 -8.34 -22.89 -1.84
CA GLN A 179 -9.56 -22.21 -2.27
C GLN A 179 -10.39 -23.16 -3.14
N ASP A 180 -11.64 -23.38 -2.74
CA ASP A 180 -12.64 -24.06 -3.55
C ASP A 180 -12.87 -23.28 -4.85
N LYS A 181 -12.93 -23.96 -5.97
CA LYS A 181 -13.07 -23.36 -7.30
C LYS A 181 -14.39 -22.59 -7.48
N GLU A 182 -15.44 -22.99 -6.76
CA GLU A 182 -16.75 -22.33 -6.82
C GLU A 182 -16.85 -21.11 -5.92
N LYS A 183 -15.89 -20.90 -5.03
CA LYS A 183 -15.87 -19.77 -4.09
C LYS A 183 -15.00 -18.64 -4.61
N VAL A 184 -15.52 -17.43 -4.48
CA VAL A 184 -14.83 -16.18 -4.89
C VAL A 184 -14.42 -15.40 -3.67
N CYS A 185 -13.12 -15.07 -3.57
CA CYS A 185 -12.60 -14.19 -2.56
C CYS A 185 -12.56 -12.76 -3.10
N VAL A 186 -13.22 -11.86 -2.39
CA VAL A 186 -13.28 -10.42 -2.68
C VAL A 186 -12.56 -9.67 -1.58
N TRP A 187 -11.65 -8.79 -1.95
CA TRP A 187 -11.08 -7.83 -1.01
C TRP A 187 -11.85 -6.52 -1.09
N VAL A 188 -12.33 -6.05 0.05
CA VAL A 188 -13.10 -4.82 0.22
C VAL A 188 -12.37 -3.93 1.20
N TYR A 189 -12.42 -2.61 1.04
CA TYR A 189 -11.91 -1.66 2.03
C TYR A 189 -12.68 -0.34 2.00
N GLY A 190 -12.71 0.34 3.15
CA GLY A 190 -13.23 1.68 3.31
C GLY A 190 -12.18 2.61 3.91
N LEU A 191 -12.09 3.83 3.38
CA LEU A 191 -11.14 4.82 3.85
C LEU A 191 -11.71 5.71 4.96
N PHE A 192 -13.04 5.92 4.98
CA PHE A 192 -13.72 6.74 5.97
C PHE A 192 -14.39 5.85 7.02
N THR A 193 -13.60 5.36 7.95
CA THR A 193 -14.02 4.34 8.93
C THR A 193 -14.94 4.85 10.02
N ASP A 194 -15.00 6.19 10.21
CA ASP A 194 -15.82 6.88 11.24
C ASP A 194 -17.16 7.37 10.74
N VAL A 195 -17.41 7.29 9.43
CA VAL A 195 -18.63 7.79 8.80
C VAL A 195 -19.69 6.70 8.75
N LEU A 196 -20.96 7.07 8.89
CA LEU A 196 -22.07 6.13 8.77
C LEU A 196 -22.18 5.61 7.35
N GLY A 197 -22.39 4.31 7.20
CA GLY A 197 -22.65 3.66 5.92
C GLY A 197 -23.98 4.10 5.30
N ASP A 198 -24.14 3.85 4.01
CA ASP A 198 -25.34 4.26 3.26
C ASP A 198 -26.52 3.31 3.50
N TYR A 199 -26.25 2.03 3.71
CA TYR A 199 -27.22 1.00 4.03
C TYR A 199 -27.25 0.66 5.52
N VAL A 200 -26.11 0.28 6.10
CA VAL A 200 -26.01 -0.19 7.48
C VAL A 200 -26.19 0.91 8.52
N LYS A 201 -25.98 2.18 8.16
CA LYS A 201 -26.13 3.35 9.06
C LYS A 201 -25.27 3.26 10.33
N LYS A 202 -24.06 2.73 10.19
CA LYS A 202 -23.09 2.49 11.27
C LYS A 202 -21.67 2.80 10.74
N PRO A 203 -20.74 3.30 11.57
CA PRO A 203 -19.36 3.46 11.15
C PRO A 203 -18.73 2.10 10.78
N MET A 204 -17.94 2.05 9.71
CA MET A 204 -17.35 0.79 9.24
C MET A 204 -16.56 0.07 10.34
N LYS A 205 -15.77 0.81 11.12
CA LYS A 205 -14.96 0.28 12.24
C LYS A 205 -15.77 -0.41 13.36
N GLU A 206 -17.07 -0.20 13.40
CA GLU A 206 -17.98 -0.81 14.38
C GLU A 206 -18.81 -1.94 13.74
N CYS A 207 -18.61 -2.21 12.45
CA CYS A 207 -19.38 -3.18 11.71
C CYS A 207 -18.81 -4.60 11.86
N THR A 208 -19.72 -5.57 11.96
CA THR A 208 -19.41 -6.99 11.83
C THR A 208 -19.14 -7.35 10.38
N GLY A 209 -18.57 -8.52 10.12
CA GLY A 209 -18.38 -9.00 8.76
C GLY A 209 -19.68 -9.08 7.97
N LYS A 210 -20.77 -9.50 8.62
CA LYS A 210 -22.10 -9.50 8.02
C LYS A 210 -22.52 -8.09 7.59
N GLU A 211 -22.37 -7.10 8.45
CA GLU A 211 -22.76 -5.71 8.18
C GLU A 211 -21.93 -5.10 7.04
N ILE A 212 -20.63 -5.34 7.00
CA ILE A 212 -19.77 -4.89 5.88
C ILE A 212 -20.22 -5.56 4.57
N THR A 213 -20.57 -6.84 4.62
CA THR A 213 -21.10 -7.54 3.45
C THR A 213 -22.42 -6.93 2.99
N MET A 214 -23.32 -6.56 3.90
CA MET A 214 -24.59 -5.91 3.57
C MET A 214 -24.37 -4.59 2.85
N GLU A 215 -23.47 -3.74 3.32
CA GLU A 215 -23.10 -2.48 2.68
C GLU A 215 -22.50 -2.70 1.28
N TRP A 216 -21.59 -3.66 1.14
CA TRP A 216 -21.03 -4.00 -0.15
C TRP A 216 -22.08 -4.52 -1.15
N LEU A 217 -23.01 -5.39 -0.72
CA LEU A 217 -24.11 -5.90 -1.54
C LEU A 217 -25.06 -4.78 -2.00
N TYR A 218 -25.31 -3.80 -1.13
CA TYR A 218 -26.09 -2.62 -1.50
C TYR A 218 -25.42 -1.88 -2.66
N HIS A 219 -24.13 -1.62 -2.57
CA HIS A 219 -23.36 -0.94 -3.63
C HIS A 219 -23.14 -1.82 -4.89
N LEU A 220 -23.29 -3.13 -4.80
CA LEU A 220 -23.35 -4.02 -5.96
C LEU A 220 -24.69 -3.92 -6.71
N GLY A 221 -25.71 -3.31 -6.12
CA GLY A 221 -27.06 -3.22 -6.67
C GLY A 221 -27.90 -4.48 -6.41
N VAL A 222 -27.59 -5.22 -5.36
CA VAL A 222 -28.47 -6.30 -4.88
C VAL A 222 -29.75 -5.67 -4.34
N PRO A 223 -30.96 -6.15 -4.74
CA PRO A 223 -32.20 -5.64 -4.19
C PRO A 223 -32.25 -5.78 -2.66
N GLU A 224 -32.68 -4.72 -1.95
CA GLU A 224 -32.61 -4.65 -0.48
C GLU A 224 -33.23 -5.88 0.22
N LYS A 225 -34.34 -6.40 -0.31
CA LYS A 225 -35.02 -7.59 0.24
C LYS A 225 -34.15 -8.86 0.29
N TYR A 226 -33.03 -8.89 -0.42
CA TYR A 226 -32.11 -10.05 -0.46
C TYR A 226 -30.80 -9.79 0.28
N ILE A 227 -30.47 -8.53 0.62
CA ILE A 227 -29.17 -8.15 1.17
C ILE A 227 -28.88 -8.93 2.46
N GLU A 228 -29.84 -8.95 3.39
CA GLU A 228 -29.63 -9.63 4.67
C GLU A 228 -29.49 -11.15 4.51
N ASP A 229 -30.31 -11.77 3.66
CA ASP A 229 -30.21 -13.21 3.36
C ASP A 229 -28.86 -13.55 2.75
N TYR A 230 -28.42 -12.79 1.74
CA TYR A 230 -27.16 -13.06 1.06
C TYR A 230 -25.95 -12.82 1.96
N ALA A 231 -25.95 -11.76 2.77
CA ALA A 231 -24.89 -11.49 3.72
C ALA A 231 -24.79 -12.56 4.83
N THR A 232 -25.94 -13.18 5.19
CA THR A 232 -25.99 -14.21 6.23
C THR A 232 -25.64 -15.60 5.71
N ASN A 233 -26.17 -15.97 4.53
CA ASN A 233 -26.20 -17.36 4.07
C ASN A 233 -25.31 -17.61 2.85
N SER A 234 -24.94 -16.56 2.09
CA SER A 234 -24.21 -16.70 0.84
C SER A 234 -22.81 -16.10 0.85
N ALA A 235 -22.37 -15.55 1.99
CA ALA A 235 -21.03 -15.01 2.17
C ALA A 235 -20.53 -15.16 3.61
N ILE A 236 -19.21 -15.23 3.75
CA ILE A 236 -18.51 -15.06 5.03
C ILE A 236 -17.52 -13.89 4.86
N CYS A 237 -17.47 -13.01 5.84
CA CYS A 237 -16.60 -11.85 5.83
C CYS A 237 -15.74 -11.79 7.07
N ILE A 238 -14.47 -11.47 6.88
CA ILE A 238 -13.50 -11.23 7.96
C ILE A 238 -13.06 -9.77 7.85
N PRO A 239 -13.60 -8.88 8.70
CA PRO A 239 -13.13 -7.50 8.78
C PRO A 239 -11.77 -7.41 9.44
N THR A 240 -10.98 -6.42 9.01
CA THR A 240 -9.60 -6.23 9.43
C THR A 240 -9.33 -4.75 9.61
N MET A 241 -9.24 -4.29 10.84
CA MET A 241 -8.86 -2.90 11.15
C MET A 241 -7.36 -2.78 11.23
N MET A 242 -6.80 -1.85 10.47
CA MET A 242 -5.37 -1.59 10.38
C MET A 242 -5.05 -0.14 10.79
N PRO A 243 -4.53 0.08 12.00
CA PRO A 243 -4.34 1.43 12.54
C PRO A 243 -3.36 2.30 11.75
N TYR A 244 -2.36 1.70 11.12
CA TYR A 244 -1.25 2.41 10.47
C TYR A 244 -1.15 2.19 8.96
N ILE A 245 -2.16 1.62 8.33
CA ILE A 245 -2.06 1.21 6.93
C ILE A 245 -1.77 2.37 5.97
N THR A 246 -2.27 3.57 6.28
CA THR A 246 -2.03 4.78 5.49
C THR A 246 -0.97 5.71 6.09
N ALA A 247 -0.26 5.28 7.13
CA ALA A 247 0.80 6.04 7.77
C ALA A 247 1.85 6.55 6.77
N PHE A 248 2.14 5.74 5.75
CA PHE A 248 3.05 6.10 4.68
C PHE A 248 2.65 7.38 3.92
N PHE A 249 1.36 7.69 3.84
CA PHE A 249 0.83 8.86 3.12
C PHE A 249 0.71 10.11 3.98
N MET A 250 1.09 10.06 5.26
CA MET A 250 1.05 11.23 6.12
C MET A 250 1.94 12.35 5.57
N PRO A 251 1.51 13.62 5.69
CA PRO A 251 2.30 14.78 5.28
C PRO A 251 3.67 14.78 5.96
N ARG A 252 4.73 14.83 5.17
CA ARG A 252 6.11 14.70 5.66
C ARG A 252 7.10 15.50 4.82
N ARG A 253 8.25 15.75 5.40
CA ARG A 253 9.45 16.21 4.70
C ARG A 253 10.31 15.01 4.29
N LYS A 254 11.32 15.25 3.46
CA LYS A 254 12.29 14.22 3.07
C LYS A 254 12.97 13.60 4.28
N GLU A 255 13.40 14.46 5.20
CA GLU A 255 14.17 14.10 6.40
C GLU A 255 13.36 13.34 7.46
N ASP A 256 12.04 13.27 7.33
CA ASP A 256 11.20 12.52 8.27
C ASP A 256 11.38 10.99 8.13
N ARG A 257 11.89 10.52 6.99
CA ARG A 257 12.38 9.15 6.82
C ARG A 257 13.90 9.15 6.70
N PRO A 258 14.62 8.22 7.35
CA PRO A 258 16.06 8.09 7.14
C PRO A 258 16.36 7.71 5.68
N ASP A 259 17.44 8.18 5.12
CA ASP A 259 17.96 7.61 3.88
C ASP A 259 18.33 6.13 4.10
N VAL A 260 18.32 5.33 3.04
CA VAL A 260 18.67 3.88 3.13
C VAL A 260 20.04 3.72 3.81
N ILE A 261 21.02 4.49 3.39
CA ILE A 261 22.33 4.60 4.05
C ILE A 261 22.48 6.06 4.45
N VAL A 262 22.38 6.37 5.74
CA VAL A 262 22.55 7.73 6.23
C VAL A 262 24.01 8.14 6.18
N ASP A 263 24.26 9.42 6.06
CA ASP A 263 25.63 9.96 6.05
C ASP A 263 26.41 9.51 7.28
N GLY A 264 27.60 9.00 7.05
CA GLY A 264 28.47 8.45 8.08
C GLY A 264 28.15 7.01 8.54
N ALA A 265 27.13 6.37 8.02
CA ALA A 265 26.82 4.97 8.35
C ALA A 265 27.96 4.02 7.88
N VAL A 266 28.43 3.18 8.80
CA VAL A 266 29.52 2.23 8.54
C VAL A 266 29.00 0.83 8.27
N ASN A 267 28.11 0.33 9.13
CA ASN A 267 27.75 -1.07 9.19
C ASN A 267 26.24 -1.32 9.28
N PHE A 268 25.41 -0.33 8.94
CA PHE A 268 23.97 -0.47 8.98
C PHE A 268 23.28 0.29 7.86
N ALA A 269 22.06 -0.16 7.55
CA ALA A 269 21.15 0.53 6.61
C ALA A 269 19.70 0.36 7.05
N PHE A 270 18.87 1.35 6.69
CA PHE A 270 17.42 1.29 6.87
C PHE A 270 16.74 0.72 5.62
N LEU A 271 15.75 -0.15 5.82
CA LEU A 271 15.03 -0.83 4.76
C LEU A 271 13.54 -0.57 4.83
N GLY A 272 12.88 -0.87 3.72
CA GLY A 272 11.42 -0.92 3.63
C GLY A 272 10.78 0.44 3.44
N GLN A 273 9.49 0.49 3.70
CA GLN A 273 8.61 1.62 3.34
C GLN A 273 8.97 2.94 4.02
N PHE A 274 9.58 2.88 5.19
CA PHE A 274 9.96 4.06 5.98
C PHE A 274 11.45 4.41 5.88
N ALA A 275 12.19 3.81 4.96
CA ALA A 275 13.46 4.33 4.48
C ALA A 275 13.23 5.20 3.23
N HIS A 276 14.01 6.26 3.05
CA HIS A 276 13.89 7.14 1.90
C HIS A 276 14.74 6.63 0.72
N THR A 277 14.12 6.49 -0.44
CA THR A 277 14.80 6.29 -1.72
C THR A 277 14.30 7.31 -2.74
N PRO A 278 15.17 7.87 -3.60
CA PRO A 278 14.77 8.86 -4.58
C PRO A 278 13.75 8.33 -5.58
N ARG A 279 12.78 9.19 -5.96
CA ARG A 279 11.80 8.93 -7.03
C ARG A 279 10.84 7.78 -6.78
N ASP A 280 10.84 7.18 -5.60
CA ASP A 280 9.89 6.14 -5.24
C ASP A 280 9.08 6.56 -4.01
N THR A 281 7.77 6.39 -4.05
CA THR A 281 6.86 6.85 -3.00
C THR A 281 5.77 5.84 -2.67
N VAL A 282 5.77 4.67 -3.28
CA VAL A 282 4.69 3.70 -3.12
C VAL A 282 5.11 2.58 -2.18
N PHE A 283 4.24 2.21 -1.25
CA PHE A 283 4.46 1.11 -0.30
C PHE A 283 4.25 -0.26 -0.99
N THR A 284 5.11 -0.60 -1.91
CA THR A 284 5.05 -1.85 -2.68
C THR A 284 6.19 -2.79 -2.30
N THR A 285 6.06 -4.05 -2.70
CA THR A 285 7.17 -5.01 -2.60
C THR A 285 8.40 -4.51 -3.35
N GLU A 286 8.20 -3.85 -4.49
CA GLU A 286 9.27 -3.25 -5.27
C GLU A 286 10.06 -2.23 -4.45
N TYR A 287 9.37 -1.35 -3.71
CA TYR A 287 10.01 -0.38 -2.83
C TYR A 287 10.94 -1.08 -1.81
N SER A 288 10.45 -2.12 -1.17
CA SER A 288 11.24 -2.89 -0.20
C SER A 288 12.44 -3.58 -0.84
N VAL A 289 12.28 -4.13 -2.04
CA VAL A 289 13.39 -4.74 -2.79
C VAL A 289 14.42 -3.68 -3.21
N ARG A 290 13.96 -2.53 -3.68
CA ARG A 290 14.84 -1.40 -4.05
C ARG A 290 15.71 -0.94 -2.89
N THR A 291 15.10 -0.65 -1.74
CA THR A 291 15.85 -0.24 -0.55
C THR A 291 16.83 -1.31 -0.09
N ALA A 292 16.48 -2.59 -0.19
CA ALA A 292 17.38 -3.69 0.11
C ALA A 292 18.56 -3.78 -0.87
N MET A 293 18.34 -3.57 -2.17
CA MET A 293 19.42 -3.53 -3.16
C MET A 293 20.35 -2.34 -2.92
N GLU A 294 19.81 -1.15 -2.66
CA GLU A 294 20.58 0.05 -2.33
C GLU A 294 21.45 -0.17 -1.09
N ALA A 295 20.88 -0.75 -0.04
CA ALA A 295 21.57 -1.06 1.21
C ALA A 295 22.73 -2.05 1.00
N VAL A 296 22.46 -3.16 0.32
CA VAL A 296 23.46 -4.20 0.09
C VAL A 296 24.59 -3.70 -0.82
N TYR A 297 24.24 -3.03 -1.93
CA TYR A 297 25.25 -2.53 -2.87
C TYR A 297 26.10 -1.42 -2.25
N GLY A 298 25.47 -0.52 -1.49
CA GLY A 298 26.22 0.57 -0.83
C GLY A 298 27.14 0.08 0.28
N LEU A 299 26.63 -0.74 1.22
CA LEU A 299 27.46 -1.23 2.35
C LEU A 299 28.57 -2.19 1.92
N LEU A 300 28.36 -2.97 0.86
CA LEU A 300 29.35 -3.94 0.36
C LEU A 300 30.24 -3.35 -0.75
N GLY A 301 30.04 -2.07 -1.14
CA GLY A 301 30.82 -1.46 -2.21
C GLY A 301 30.65 -2.14 -3.57
N VAL A 302 29.47 -2.70 -3.85
CA VAL A 302 29.20 -3.38 -5.12
C VAL A 302 28.97 -2.33 -6.20
N ASP A 303 29.84 -2.34 -7.21
CA ASP A 303 29.70 -1.44 -8.37
C ASP A 303 28.60 -1.93 -9.32
N ARG A 304 27.36 -1.74 -8.87
CA ARG A 304 26.14 -2.07 -9.62
C ARG A 304 25.03 -1.10 -9.27
N GLY A 305 24.47 -0.48 -10.30
CA GLY A 305 23.30 0.39 -10.12
C GLY A 305 22.03 -0.38 -9.76
N VAL A 306 21.22 0.20 -8.89
CA VAL A 306 19.83 -0.24 -8.71
C VAL A 306 19.01 0.28 -9.90
N PRO A 307 18.14 -0.52 -10.54
CA PRO A 307 17.31 -0.06 -11.64
C PRO A 307 16.52 1.18 -11.24
N GLU A 308 16.54 2.21 -12.08
CA GLU A 308 15.82 3.45 -11.79
C GLU A 308 14.30 3.25 -11.88
N VAL A 309 13.57 4.05 -11.09
CA VAL A 309 12.11 4.14 -11.22
C VAL A 309 11.77 4.86 -12.53
N TRP A 310 10.76 4.37 -13.22
CA TRP A 310 10.25 5.03 -14.42
C TRP A 310 9.89 6.48 -14.15
N GLY A 311 10.60 7.39 -14.82
CA GLY A 311 10.42 8.83 -14.64
C GLY A 311 9.24 9.38 -15.44
N SER A 312 8.01 8.93 -15.17
CA SER A 312 6.79 9.33 -15.89
C SER A 312 6.59 10.85 -15.96
N VAL A 313 7.07 11.59 -14.96
CA VAL A 313 7.02 13.07 -14.93
C VAL A 313 7.86 13.73 -16.03
N TYR A 314 8.78 12.99 -16.66
CA TYR A 314 9.59 13.45 -17.77
C TYR A 314 9.13 12.87 -19.11
N ASP A 315 8.13 11.98 -19.11
CA ASP A 315 7.56 11.44 -20.34
C ASP A 315 6.40 12.33 -20.81
N ILE A 316 6.62 13.00 -21.96
CA ILE A 316 5.61 13.91 -22.52
C ILE A 316 4.27 13.22 -22.77
N ARG A 317 4.27 11.92 -23.10
CA ARG A 317 3.05 11.14 -23.36
C ARG A 317 2.22 11.00 -22.08
N GLU A 318 2.87 10.65 -20.97
CA GLU A 318 2.23 10.55 -19.66
C GLU A 318 1.70 11.91 -19.16
N LEU A 319 2.43 12.99 -19.42
CA LEU A 319 2.00 14.34 -19.07
C LEU A 319 0.78 14.77 -19.90
N LEU A 320 0.72 14.42 -21.17
CA LEU A 320 -0.42 14.70 -22.05
C LEU A 320 -1.66 13.92 -21.60
N ASP A 321 -1.54 12.60 -21.37
CA ASP A 321 -2.62 11.76 -20.84
C ASP A 321 -3.13 12.26 -19.50
N SER A 322 -2.22 12.60 -18.60
CA SER A 322 -2.57 13.14 -17.27
C SER A 322 -3.34 14.46 -17.40
N SER A 323 -2.95 15.32 -18.33
CA SER A 323 -3.63 16.61 -18.55
C SER A 323 -5.07 16.46 -19.02
N VAL A 324 -5.34 15.47 -19.88
CA VAL A 324 -6.71 15.16 -20.34
C VAL A 324 -7.53 14.52 -19.22
N LYS A 325 -6.95 13.57 -18.46
CA LYS A 325 -7.62 12.91 -17.33
C LYS A 325 -7.98 13.88 -16.21
N LEU A 326 -7.09 14.80 -15.86
CA LEU A 326 -7.33 15.84 -14.86
C LEU A 326 -8.49 16.80 -15.26
N MET A 327 -8.85 16.82 -16.52
CA MET A 327 -9.93 17.64 -17.06
C MET A 327 -11.19 16.83 -17.42
N ASP A 328 -11.37 15.67 -16.81
CA ASP A 328 -12.53 14.78 -17.09
C ASP A 328 -12.68 14.43 -18.58
N GLY A 329 -11.56 14.17 -19.26
CA GLY A 329 -11.53 13.84 -20.69
C GLY A 329 -11.65 15.04 -21.64
N LYS A 330 -11.63 16.27 -21.13
CA LYS A 330 -11.55 17.47 -21.96
C LYS A 330 -10.10 17.74 -22.36
N SER A 331 -9.91 18.13 -23.62
CA SER A 331 -8.59 18.56 -24.05
C SER A 331 -8.13 19.83 -23.35
N PRO A 332 -6.85 19.95 -22.95
CA PRO A 332 -6.29 21.21 -22.49
C PRO A 332 -6.46 22.35 -23.50
N LEU A 333 -6.59 22.05 -24.79
CA LEU A 333 -6.87 23.03 -25.83
C LEU A 333 -8.31 23.57 -25.82
N GLU A 334 -9.23 22.88 -25.12
CA GLU A 334 -10.63 23.36 -24.93
C GLU A 334 -10.76 24.41 -23.83
N ILE A 335 -9.74 24.55 -22.96
CA ILE A 335 -9.76 25.57 -21.89
C ILE A 335 -9.85 26.97 -22.51
N ASN A 336 -10.72 27.79 -21.95
CA ASN A 336 -10.77 29.20 -22.31
C ASN A 336 -9.64 29.99 -21.63
N LEU A 337 -8.61 30.35 -22.39
CA LEU A 337 -7.44 31.11 -21.92
C LEU A 337 -7.60 32.63 -22.16
N GLY A 338 -8.84 33.10 -22.38
CA GLY A 338 -9.09 34.52 -22.65
C GLY A 338 -8.33 35.00 -23.92
N PRO A 339 -7.58 36.11 -23.84
CA PRO A 339 -6.85 36.64 -25.00
C PRO A 339 -5.88 35.65 -25.66
N LEU A 340 -5.35 34.69 -24.88
CA LEU A 340 -4.39 33.70 -25.40
C LEU A 340 -5.02 32.65 -26.33
N ASN A 341 -6.36 32.58 -26.39
CA ASN A 341 -7.05 31.69 -27.34
C ASN A 341 -6.67 31.96 -28.80
N MET A 342 -6.27 33.19 -29.12
CA MET A 342 -5.84 33.58 -30.46
C MET A 342 -4.61 32.78 -30.96
N PHE A 343 -3.80 32.26 -30.07
CA PHE A 343 -2.61 31.49 -30.43
C PHE A 343 -2.89 30.00 -30.67
N LYS A 344 -4.05 29.47 -30.28
CA LYS A 344 -4.36 28.03 -30.43
C LYS A 344 -4.40 27.58 -31.88
N LYS A 345 -5.14 28.31 -32.73
CA LYS A 345 -5.24 27.97 -34.20
C LYS A 345 -3.89 28.03 -34.90
N PRO A 346 -3.07 29.07 -34.76
CA PRO A 346 -1.71 29.11 -35.32
C PRO A 346 -0.85 27.95 -34.83
N LEU A 347 -0.90 27.61 -33.51
CA LEU A 347 -0.11 26.51 -32.93
C LEU A 347 -0.48 25.16 -33.55
N ILE A 348 -1.79 24.85 -33.63
CA ILE A 348 -2.30 23.63 -34.28
C ILE A 348 -1.84 23.55 -35.73
N LYS A 349 -1.85 24.67 -36.46
CA LYS A 349 -1.41 24.73 -37.87
C LYS A 349 0.10 24.42 -38.01
N VAL A 350 0.92 24.88 -37.07
CA VAL A 350 2.38 24.63 -37.08
C VAL A 350 2.71 23.16 -36.85
N VAL A 351 1.96 22.46 -35.98
CA VAL A 351 2.22 21.04 -35.68
C VAL A 351 1.60 20.08 -36.72
N LYS A 352 0.75 20.57 -37.62
CA LYS A 352 0.03 19.75 -38.57
C LYS A 352 1.00 19.02 -39.54
N GLY A 353 0.79 17.71 -39.69
CA GLY A 353 1.63 16.83 -40.49
C GLY A 353 2.94 16.41 -39.84
N THR A 354 3.16 16.77 -38.57
CA THR A 354 4.38 16.41 -37.83
C THR A 354 4.14 15.24 -36.89
N VAL A 355 5.23 14.65 -36.39
CA VAL A 355 5.16 13.65 -35.30
C VAL A 355 4.49 14.22 -34.05
N ILE A 356 4.63 15.53 -33.81
CA ILE A 356 3.97 16.21 -32.66
C ILE A 356 2.46 16.15 -32.82
N GLU A 357 1.90 16.38 -33.99
CA GLU A 357 0.45 16.22 -34.22
C GLU A 357 0.00 14.81 -33.91
N LYS A 358 0.75 13.79 -34.35
CA LYS A 358 0.43 12.40 -34.08
C LYS A 358 0.40 12.12 -32.57
N VAL A 359 1.43 12.53 -31.84
CA VAL A 359 1.49 12.37 -30.39
C VAL A 359 0.32 13.06 -29.69
N LEU A 360 -0.03 14.29 -30.08
CA LEU A 360 -1.15 15.03 -29.51
C LEU A 360 -2.51 14.37 -29.79
N ARG A 361 -2.67 13.71 -30.94
CA ARG A 361 -3.89 12.95 -31.27
C ARG A 361 -3.96 11.62 -30.54
N ASP A 362 -2.87 10.87 -30.51
CA ASP A 362 -2.78 9.57 -29.83
C ASP A 362 -3.12 9.70 -28.32
N HIS A 363 -2.88 10.88 -27.74
CA HIS A 363 -3.16 11.20 -26.32
C HIS A 363 -4.36 12.13 -26.13
N GLU A 364 -5.25 12.23 -27.09
CA GLU A 364 -6.54 12.97 -27.03
C GLU A 364 -6.42 14.47 -26.71
N VAL A 365 -5.22 15.06 -26.80
CA VAL A 365 -5.01 16.51 -26.63
C VAL A 365 -5.50 17.27 -27.85
N LEU A 366 -5.29 16.73 -29.05
CA LEU A 366 -5.81 17.26 -30.30
C LEU A 366 -6.90 16.32 -30.83
N LYS A 367 -8.17 16.74 -30.70
CA LYS A 367 -9.33 15.96 -31.16
C LYS A 367 -9.59 16.16 -32.67
N ASP A 368 -10.30 15.21 -33.27
CA ASP A 368 -10.57 15.22 -34.72
C ASP A 368 -11.37 16.45 -35.19
N ASN A 369 -12.06 17.09 -34.31
CA ASN A 369 -12.87 18.30 -34.61
C ASN A 369 -12.10 19.62 -34.43
N MET A 370 -10.79 19.56 -34.14
CA MET A 370 -9.93 20.74 -33.91
C MET A 370 -9.00 21.07 -35.08
#